data_73ce8c10093852ee009dcff322df85b6
#
_entry.id   73ce8c10093852ee009dcff322df85b6
#
_cell.length_a   1.000
_cell.length_b   1.000
_cell.length_c   1.000
_cell.angle_alpha   90.00
_cell.angle_beta   90.00
_cell.angle_gamma   90.00
#
_symmetry.space_group_name_H-M   'P 1'
#
loop_
_entity.id
_entity.type
_entity.pdbx_description
1 polymer ?
#
loop_
_entity_poly.entity_id
_entity_poly.type
_entity_poly.pdbx_seq_one_letter_code
_entity_poly.pdbx_strand_id
1 'polypeptide(L)'
;MKQDDTTPAYEREDLKRDLSNRHIQMIAIGGAIGTGLFYGSSWAIRTAGPAILLVYAIAAIAIYFVMRALGEMAVEEPVSGSYVSYSNRYIHRFAGFLNGWNAFIFLLATSAADLNALGNYVHFWFPAIPIWVTAGAAVSLMFFVNIIGVKIYGEAEFWFALVKVVAIVAMILFGAGMIVFGIGNNGVPIGYHNLVAHGGFFAKGVGGTFLAIVMVAFSFGGVENLGLAAGEAKDVKTTMPKAINSTFWRLLIFYVGAIAVLLMVFPWTSLTSKGSPFVDVFTKIGIPAAASIMNLVVIMAVLSAVNASVFTNSRTFYNLSLQKNAPSFLGVVNHRKVPHRAILMVFATMFAGVLLNYIMPEQAFELFSSVTVFALVCAWGSIVISHLRFRRARMRNGDADKIAYRMPFYPYSNYLALLFVAAVMICIAILPDMRMSLIVSAVWVGMVFIAYRIHTRHETARDGAHDAARDPKDVPA
;
A
#
# COMPACT_ATOMS: atom_id res chain seq x y z
N MET A 1 8.00 -11.61 -39.03
CA MET A 1 8.88 -10.58 -38.50
C MET A 1 9.59 -11.17 -37.26
N LYS A 2 10.87 -11.53 -37.39
CA LYS A 2 11.67 -12.02 -36.25
C LYS A 2 11.86 -10.83 -35.31
N GLN A 3 11.38 -10.95 -34.08
CA GLN A 3 11.63 -9.97 -33.03
C GLN A 3 13.14 -9.89 -32.80
N ASP A 4 13.66 -8.68 -32.83
CA ASP A 4 15.08 -8.37 -32.62
C ASP A 4 15.44 -8.73 -31.19
N ASP A 5 16.35 -9.68 -30.98
CA ASP A 5 16.75 -10.22 -29.67
C ASP A 5 17.56 -9.21 -28.82
N THR A 6 17.76 -7.99 -29.36
CA THR A 6 18.53 -6.91 -28.71
C THR A 6 17.68 -6.02 -27.82
N THR A 7 16.32 -6.14 -27.84
CA THR A 7 15.44 -5.38 -26.96
C THR A 7 15.59 -5.87 -25.53
N PRO A 8 15.94 -4.99 -24.57
CA PRO A 8 16.05 -5.38 -23.16
C PRO A 8 14.79 -6.09 -22.68
N ALA A 9 14.94 -7.15 -21.89
CA ALA A 9 13.83 -8.01 -21.46
C ALA A 9 12.65 -7.23 -20.79
N TYR A 10 12.91 -6.02 -20.26
CA TYR A 10 11.90 -5.14 -19.65
C TYR A 10 11.09 -4.33 -20.68
N GLU A 11 11.49 -4.29 -21.96
CA GLU A 11 10.73 -3.64 -23.06
C GLU A 11 9.83 -4.61 -23.83
N ARG A 12 9.86 -5.91 -23.48
CA ARG A 12 8.98 -6.91 -24.14
C ARG A 12 7.53 -6.66 -23.74
N GLU A 13 6.68 -6.35 -24.71
CA GLU A 13 5.22 -6.17 -24.54
C GLU A 13 4.49 -7.51 -24.32
N ASP A 14 4.89 -8.29 -23.32
CA ASP A 14 4.34 -9.63 -23.10
C ASP A 14 3.02 -9.63 -22.30
N LEU A 15 2.70 -8.54 -21.59
CA LEU A 15 1.47 -8.42 -20.82
C LEU A 15 0.35 -7.74 -21.60
N LYS A 16 -0.89 -8.21 -21.37
CA LYS A 16 -2.07 -7.64 -22.05
C LYS A 16 -2.49 -6.32 -21.41
N ARG A 17 -2.69 -5.28 -22.22
CA ARG A 17 -3.12 -3.93 -21.81
C ARG A 17 -4.63 -3.74 -22.08
N ASP A 18 -5.50 -4.38 -21.27
CA ASP A 18 -6.97 -4.39 -21.47
C ASP A 18 -7.71 -3.45 -20.50
N LEU A 19 -7.02 -2.66 -19.65
CA LEU A 19 -7.67 -1.73 -18.74
C LEU A 19 -8.14 -0.48 -19.48
N SER A 20 -9.44 -0.18 -19.38
CA SER A 20 -10.03 1.06 -19.88
C SER A 20 -9.73 2.26 -18.95
N ASN A 21 -9.89 3.50 -19.44
CA ASN A 21 -9.70 4.71 -18.62
C ASN A 21 -10.55 4.71 -17.35
N ARG A 22 -11.79 4.20 -17.40
CA ARG A 22 -12.66 4.10 -16.21
C ARG A 22 -12.08 3.17 -15.16
N HIS A 23 -11.50 2.03 -15.59
CA HIS A 23 -10.84 1.07 -14.69
C HIS A 23 -9.64 1.73 -14.01
N ILE A 24 -8.75 2.38 -14.77
CA ILE A 24 -7.54 3.04 -14.26
C ILE A 24 -7.90 4.13 -13.24
N GLN A 25 -8.90 4.96 -13.54
CA GLN A 25 -9.35 6.02 -12.64
C GLN A 25 -9.91 5.44 -11.32
N MET A 26 -10.75 4.40 -11.41
CA MET A 26 -11.34 3.79 -10.22
C MET A 26 -10.32 2.99 -9.41
N ILE A 27 -9.38 2.29 -10.04
CA ILE A 27 -8.25 1.64 -9.36
C ILE A 27 -7.43 2.69 -8.59
N ALA A 28 -7.14 3.83 -9.21
CA ALA A 28 -6.38 4.90 -8.58
C ALA A 28 -7.15 5.57 -7.41
N ILE A 29 -8.47 5.70 -7.50
CA ILE A 29 -9.31 6.24 -6.41
C ILE A 29 -9.50 5.20 -5.32
N GLY A 30 -9.88 4.00 -5.72
CA GLY A 30 -10.22 2.92 -4.80
C GLY A 30 -9.02 2.33 -4.07
N GLY A 31 -7.85 2.31 -4.70
CA GLY A 31 -6.62 1.75 -4.13
C GLY A 31 -6.14 2.47 -2.85
N ALA A 32 -6.53 3.74 -2.68
CA ALA A 32 -6.22 4.50 -1.46
C ALA A 32 -7.16 4.18 -0.28
N ILE A 33 -8.24 3.41 -0.47
CA ILE A 33 -9.26 3.15 0.56
C ILE A 33 -9.29 1.64 0.83
N GLY A 34 -8.68 1.22 1.92
CA GLY A 34 -8.54 -0.19 2.32
C GLY A 34 -8.85 -0.41 3.80
N THR A 35 -8.40 -1.55 4.31
CA THR A 35 -8.54 -1.97 5.72
C THR A 35 -7.94 -0.99 6.71
N GLY A 36 -6.91 -0.25 6.34
CA GLY A 36 -6.31 0.76 7.18
C GLY A 36 -7.31 1.84 7.61
N LEU A 37 -8.18 2.32 6.70
CA LEU A 37 -9.23 3.26 7.05
C LEU A 37 -10.36 2.59 7.84
N PHE A 38 -10.85 1.44 7.37
CA PHE A 38 -12.07 0.84 7.92
C PHE A 38 -11.84 0.01 9.19
N TYR A 39 -10.66 -0.57 9.38
CA TYR A 39 -10.34 -1.41 10.55
C TYR A 39 -9.23 -0.79 11.40
N GLY A 40 -8.11 -0.44 10.80
CA GLY A 40 -6.95 0.13 11.49
C GLY A 40 -7.25 1.44 12.19
N SER A 41 -8.22 2.23 11.70
CA SER A 41 -8.63 3.48 12.32
C SER A 41 -9.26 3.28 13.70
N SER A 42 -9.92 2.16 14.01
CA SER A 42 -10.41 1.84 15.36
C SER A 42 -9.27 1.86 16.38
N TRP A 43 -8.20 1.13 16.08
CA TRP A 43 -7.03 1.07 16.95
C TRP A 43 -6.36 2.46 17.06
N ALA A 44 -6.19 3.15 15.93
CA ALA A 44 -5.57 4.47 15.90
C ALA A 44 -6.35 5.52 16.70
N ILE A 45 -7.70 5.55 16.57
CA ILE A 45 -8.56 6.46 17.32
C ILE A 45 -8.48 6.16 18.82
N ARG A 46 -8.51 4.90 19.23
CA ARG A 46 -8.42 4.53 20.65
C ARG A 46 -7.07 4.87 21.27
N THR A 47 -6.00 4.83 20.47
CA THR A 47 -4.64 5.15 20.90
C THR A 47 -4.41 6.67 21.01
N ALA A 48 -4.96 7.47 20.10
CA ALA A 48 -4.73 8.92 20.04
C ALA A 48 -5.91 9.78 20.57
N GLY A 49 -7.13 9.21 20.59
CA GLY A 49 -8.35 10.01 20.75
C GLY A 49 -8.58 10.92 19.53
N PRO A 50 -9.28 12.07 19.70
CA PRO A 50 -9.54 13.00 18.61
C PRO A 50 -8.29 13.58 17.93
N ALA A 51 -7.13 13.61 18.62
CA ALA A 51 -5.87 14.07 18.06
C ALA A 51 -5.35 13.20 16.89
N ILE A 52 -5.96 12.06 16.63
CA ILE A 52 -5.69 11.23 15.44
C ILE A 52 -5.84 12.03 14.15
N LEU A 53 -6.71 13.05 14.10
CA LEU A 53 -6.87 13.93 12.94
C LEU A 53 -5.56 14.64 12.56
N LEU A 54 -4.80 15.08 13.57
CA LEU A 54 -3.47 15.68 13.34
C LEU A 54 -2.49 14.64 12.80
N VAL A 55 -2.53 13.41 13.32
CA VAL A 55 -1.64 12.34 12.86
C VAL A 55 -1.89 12.02 11.39
N TYR A 56 -3.16 11.88 10.98
CA TYR A 56 -3.51 11.68 9.56
C TYR A 56 -3.09 12.86 8.68
N ALA A 57 -3.28 14.10 9.14
CA ALA A 57 -2.88 15.29 8.38
C ALA A 57 -1.35 15.38 8.21
N ILE A 58 -0.59 15.17 9.28
CA ILE A 58 0.88 15.16 9.24
C ILE A 58 1.39 14.03 8.35
N ALA A 59 0.83 12.84 8.50
CA ALA A 59 1.19 11.69 7.68
C ALA A 59 0.88 11.93 6.20
N ALA A 60 -0.27 12.52 5.85
CA ALA A 60 -0.64 12.85 4.47
C ALA A 60 0.38 13.82 3.84
N ILE A 61 0.87 14.82 4.61
CA ILE A 61 1.91 15.75 4.14
C ILE A 61 3.24 15.01 3.93
N ALA A 62 3.65 14.17 4.87
CA ALA A 62 4.89 13.41 4.75
C ALA A 62 4.87 12.45 3.55
N ILE A 63 3.77 11.73 3.38
CA ILE A 63 3.55 10.83 2.25
C ILE A 63 3.46 11.58 0.92
N TYR A 64 2.84 12.77 0.90
CA TYR A 64 2.88 13.64 -0.28
C TYR A 64 4.32 13.95 -0.71
N PHE A 65 5.22 14.22 0.24
CA PHE A 65 6.63 14.43 -0.08
C PHE A 65 7.33 13.16 -0.58
N VAL A 66 7.01 11.99 -0.02
CA VAL A 66 7.52 10.72 -0.56
C VAL A 66 7.07 10.53 -2.02
N MET A 67 5.78 10.78 -2.30
CA MET A 67 5.23 10.67 -3.65
C MET A 67 5.82 11.72 -4.61
N ARG A 68 6.07 12.95 -4.13
CA ARG A 68 6.74 14.01 -4.92
C ARG A 68 8.16 13.62 -5.28
N ALA A 69 8.92 13.04 -4.33
CA ALA A 69 10.26 12.54 -4.58
C ALA A 69 10.26 11.42 -5.64
N LEU A 70 9.33 10.46 -5.51
CA LEU A 70 9.15 9.39 -6.49
C LEU A 70 8.74 9.94 -7.87
N GLY A 71 7.79 10.88 -7.89
CA GLY A 71 7.28 11.48 -9.10
C GLY A 71 8.31 12.30 -9.85
N GLU A 72 9.18 13.06 -9.15
CA GLU A 72 10.27 13.80 -9.78
C GLU A 72 11.23 12.84 -10.50
N MET A 73 11.65 11.75 -9.84
CA MET A 73 12.51 10.74 -10.47
C MET A 73 11.81 10.06 -11.65
N ALA A 74 10.51 9.72 -11.50
CA ALA A 74 9.76 9.03 -12.54
C ALA A 74 9.50 9.88 -13.80
N VAL A 75 9.34 11.20 -13.63
CA VAL A 75 9.18 12.14 -14.76
C VAL A 75 10.47 12.32 -15.54
N GLU A 76 11.61 12.37 -14.83
CA GLU A 76 12.93 12.60 -15.45
C GLU A 76 13.55 11.31 -15.98
N GLU A 77 13.35 10.21 -15.32
CA GLU A 77 13.93 8.90 -15.63
C GLU A 77 12.85 7.80 -15.52
N PRO A 78 11.90 7.74 -16.47
CA PRO A 78 10.88 6.71 -16.44
C PRO A 78 11.52 5.33 -16.63
N VAL A 79 11.43 4.49 -15.58
CA VAL A 79 12.00 3.14 -15.59
C VAL A 79 10.97 2.14 -15.08
N SER A 80 10.97 0.96 -15.68
CA SER A 80 10.24 -0.20 -15.16
C SER A 80 10.82 -0.62 -13.80
N GLY A 81 9.94 -0.96 -12.84
CA GLY A 81 10.36 -1.31 -11.48
C GLY A 81 10.50 -0.11 -10.53
N SER A 82 10.33 1.15 -11.01
CA SER A 82 10.16 2.35 -10.18
C SER A 82 11.19 2.46 -9.03
N TYR A 83 10.73 2.58 -7.78
CA TYR A 83 11.59 2.77 -6.60
C TYR A 83 12.61 1.64 -6.38
N VAL A 84 12.34 0.43 -6.86
CA VAL A 84 13.30 -0.69 -6.82
C VAL A 84 14.49 -0.37 -7.71
N SER A 85 14.24 0.10 -8.94
CA SER A 85 15.28 0.48 -9.91
C SER A 85 16.05 1.71 -9.43
N TYR A 86 15.37 2.73 -8.86
CA TYR A 86 16.02 3.91 -8.30
C TYR A 86 16.90 3.56 -7.08
N SER A 87 16.45 2.65 -6.22
CA SER A 87 17.25 2.17 -5.09
C SER A 87 18.52 1.47 -5.54
N ASN A 88 18.42 0.64 -6.59
CA ASN A 88 19.56 -0.03 -7.20
C ASN A 88 20.57 1.00 -7.76
N ARG A 89 20.08 2.01 -8.49
CA ARG A 89 20.91 3.00 -9.18
C ARG A 89 21.51 4.03 -8.23
N TYR A 90 20.73 4.56 -7.29
CA TYR A 90 21.12 5.70 -6.46
C TYR A 90 21.56 5.32 -5.04
N ILE A 91 21.26 4.11 -4.55
CA ILE A 91 21.71 3.68 -3.23
C ILE A 91 22.78 2.59 -3.36
N HIS A 92 22.38 1.36 -3.67
CA HIS A 92 23.26 0.22 -3.82
C HIS A 92 22.49 -0.96 -4.43
N ARG A 93 23.16 -1.89 -5.14
CA ARG A 93 22.52 -3.10 -5.71
C ARG A 93 21.72 -3.90 -4.68
N PHE A 94 22.23 -4.04 -3.46
CA PHE A 94 21.49 -4.70 -2.37
C PHE A 94 20.21 -3.97 -2.00
N ALA A 95 20.18 -2.63 -1.99
CA ALA A 95 18.97 -1.89 -1.68
C ALA A 95 17.87 -2.11 -2.72
N GLY A 96 18.22 -2.18 -4.01
CA GLY A 96 17.29 -2.55 -5.07
C GLY A 96 16.78 -3.99 -4.90
N PHE A 97 17.67 -4.94 -4.64
CA PHE A 97 17.32 -6.33 -4.40
C PHE A 97 16.39 -6.49 -3.19
N LEU A 98 16.73 -5.84 -2.06
CA LEU A 98 15.90 -5.83 -0.85
C LEU A 98 14.50 -5.26 -1.10
N ASN A 99 14.41 -4.11 -1.77
CA ASN A 99 13.11 -3.50 -2.08
C ASN A 99 12.26 -4.36 -3.04
N GLY A 100 12.89 -5.06 -3.97
CA GLY A 100 12.20 -6.02 -4.83
C GLY A 100 11.59 -7.18 -4.04
N TRP A 101 12.36 -7.77 -3.13
CA TRP A 101 11.88 -8.88 -2.29
C TRP A 101 11.00 -8.42 -1.12
N ASN A 102 11.06 -7.16 -0.71
CA ASN A 102 10.11 -6.59 0.26
C ASN A 102 8.66 -6.67 -0.24
N ALA A 103 8.42 -6.74 -1.55
CA ALA A 103 7.09 -7.02 -2.09
C ALA A 103 6.53 -8.37 -1.58
N PHE A 104 7.37 -9.38 -1.32
CA PHE A 104 6.94 -10.67 -0.78
C PHE A 104 6.47 -10.56 0.67
N ILE A 105 7.29 -9.99 1.55
CA ILE A 105 6.90 -9.86 2.97
C ILE A 105 5.75 -8.88 3.16
N PHE A 106 5.70 -7.82 2.36
CA PHE A 106 4.58 -6.89 2.30
C PHE A 106 3.29 -7.62 1.93
N LEU A 107 3.31 -8.41 0.84
CA LEU A 107 2.16 -9.19 0.39
C LEU A 107 1.68 -10.17 1.47
N LEU A 108 2.60 -10.94 2.06
CA LEU A 108 2.26 -11.92 3.09
C LEU A 108 1.61 -11.26 4.30
N ALA A 109 2.24 -10.21 4.82
CA ALA A 109 1.79 -9.54 6.03
C ALA A 109 0.48 -8.75 5.79
N THR A 110 0.41 -7.99 4.69
CA THR A 110 -0.83 -7.26 4.34
C THR A 110 -1.99 -8.20 4.12
N SER A 111 -1.77 -9.32 3.40
CA SER A 111 -2.82 -10.32 3.20
C SER A 111 -3.30 -10.92 4.51
N ALA A 112 -2.38 -11.25 5.42
CA ALA A 112 -2.76 -11.81 6.72
C ALA A 112 -3.59 -10.82 7.55
N ALA A 113 -3.22 -9.52 7.54
CA ALA A 113 -3.96 -8.46 8.22
C ALA A 113 -5.34 -8.21 7.57
N ASP A 114 -5.38 -8.07 6.25
CA ASP A 114 -6.61 -7.83 5.50
C ASP A 114 -7.62 -8.98 5.63
N LEU A 115 -7.14 -10.22 5.55
CA LEU A 115 -7.96 -11.42 5.69
C LEU A 115 -8.45 -11.61 7.13
N ASN A 116 -7.68 -11.21 8.14
CA ASN A 116 -8.14 -11.15 9.53
C ASN A 116 -9.29 -10.15 9.67
N ALA A 117 -9.13 -8.94 9.17
CA ALA A 117 -10.17 -7.93 9.18
C ALA A 117 -11.45 -8.42 8.47
N LEU A 118 -11.31 -9.07 7.31
CA LEU A 118 -12.43 -9.64 6.57
C LEU A 118 -13.21 -10.65 7.41
N GLY A 119 -12.51 -11.55 8.11
CA GLY A 119 -13.13 -12.54 8.98
C GLY A 119 -13.93 -11.88 10.09
N ASN A 120 -13.40 -10.85 10.73
CA ASN A 120 -14.11 -10.09 11.77
C ASN A 120 -15.38 -9.40 11.22
N TYR A 121 -15.36 -8.91 9.96
CA TYR A 121 -16.55 -8.32 9.32
C TYR A 121 -17.61 -9.37 8.98
N VAL A 122 -17.22 -10.56 8.56
CA VAL A 122 -18.16 -11.68 8.31
C VAL A 122 -18.76 -12.21 9.60
N HIS A 123 -18.00 -12.22 10.70
CA HIS A 123 -18.49 -12.56 12.04
C HIS A 123 -19.64 -11.65 12.53
N PHE A 124 -19.78 -10.44 11.99
CA PHE A 124 -20.92 -9.56 12.29
C PHE A 124 -22.28 -10.22 12.00
N TRP A 125 -22.36 -11.03 10.93
CA TRP A 125 -23.59 -11.77 10.58
C TRP A 125 -23.49 -13.26 10.92
N PHE A 126 -22.31 -13.85 10.83
CA PHE A 126 -22.07 -15.28 10.93
C PHE A 126 -20.96 -15.59 11.94
N PRO A 127 -21.22 -15.40 13.25
CA PRO A 127 -20.17 -15.58 14.28
C PRO A 127 -19.66 -17.03 14.40
N ALA A 128 -20.40 -18.01 13.88
CA ALA A 128 -19.99 -19.41 13.87
C ALA A 128 -18.96 -19.77 12.79
N ILE A 129 -18.75 -18.89 11.78
CA ILE A 129 -17.80 -19.18 10.69
C ILE A 129 -16.38 -18.76 11.12
N PRO A 130 -15.41 -19.70 11.19
CA PRO A 130 -14.04 -19.36 11.54
C PRO A 130 -13.41 -18.36 10.54
N ILE A 131 -12.54 -17.44 11.04
CA ILE A 131 -11.87 -16.42 10.25
C ILE A 131 -11.11 -17.01 9.05
N TRP A 132 -10.40 -18.13 9.26
CA TRP A 132 -9.62 -18.76 8.20
C TRP A 132 -10.49 -19.31 7.04
N VAL A 133 -11.75 -19.69 7.29
CA VAL A 133 -12.68 -20.15 6.24
C VAL A 133 -13.06 -18.99 5.33
N THR A 134 -13.43 -17.84 5.89
CA THR A 134 -13.77 -16.64 5.14
C THR A 134 -12.54 -16.10 4.38
N ALA A 135 -11.37 -16.15 5.02
CA ALA A 135 -10.10 -15.79 4.43
C ALA A 135 -9.76 -16.68 3.21
N GLY A 136 -9.88 -18.01 3.36
CA GLY A 136 -9.63 -18.97 2.29
C GLY A 136 -10.60 -18.81 1.12
N ALA A 137 -11.89 -18.57 1.39
CA ALA A 137 -12.89 -18.31 0.37
C ALA A 137 -12.58 -17.02 -0.42
N ALA A 138 -12.20 -15.94 0.27
CA ALA A 138 -11.84 -14.66 -0.36
C ALA A 138 -10.60 -14.78 -1.24
N VAL A 139 -9.53 -15.43 -0.75
CA VAL A 139 -8.31 -15.65 -1.53
C VAL A 139 -8.62 -16.48 -2.77
N SER A 140 -9.41 -17.55 -2.65
CA SER A 140 -9.80 -18.40 -3.78
C SER A 140 -10.62 -17.63 -4.81
N LEU A 141 -11.59 -16.83 -4.36
CA LEU A 141 -12.38 -15.97 -5.26
C LEU A 141 -11.49 -14.99 -6.05
N MET A 142 -10.58 -14.28 -5.36
CA MET A 142 -9.69 -13.32 -6.00
C MET A 142 -8.66 -13.99 -6.92
N PHE A 143 -8.25 -15.21 -6.63
CA PHE A 143 -7.43 -16.01 -7.52
C PHE A 143 -8.13 -16.25 -8.86
N PHE A 144 -9.37 -16.72 -8.84
CA PHE A 144 -10.16 -16.95 -10.06
C PHE A 144 -10.38 -15.67 -10.85
N VAL A 145 -10.70 -14.54 -10.18
CA VAL A 145 -10.87 -13.23 -10.84
C VAL A 145 -9.61 -12.84 -11.62
N ASN A 146 -8.42 -13.01 -11.02
CA ASN A 146 -7.16 -12.57 -11.61
C ASN A 146 -6.62 -13.52 -12.68
N ILE A 147 -6.83 -14.83 -12.57
CA ILE A 147 -6.29 -15.81 -13.51
C ILE A 147 -7.08 -15.85 -14.84
N ILE A 148 -8.37 -15.47 -14.80
CA ILE A 148 -9.20 -15.42 -16.01
C ILE A 148 -8.74 -14.31 -16.95
N GLY A 149 -8.37 -13.13 -16.41
CA GLY A 149 -7.82 -12.06 -17.24
C GLY A 149 -7.95 -10.66 -16.68
N VAL A 150 -7.14 -9.76 -17.24
CA VAL A 150 -6.99 -8.36 -16.80
C VAL A 150 -8.31 -7.57 -16.89
N LYS A 151 -9.18 -7.88 -17.86
CA LYS A 151 -10.47 -7.20 -18.02
C LYS A 151 -11.40 -7.51 -16.84
N ILE A 152 -11.46 -8.78 -16.41
CA ILE A 152 -12.32 -9.20 -15.28
C ILE A 152 -11.80 -8.61 -13.99
N TYR A 153 -10.49 -8.60 -13.78
CA TYR A 153 -9.87 -7.85 -12.68
C TYR A 153 -10.34 -6.39 -12.66
N GLY A 154 -10.21 -5.69 -13.79
CA GLY A 154 -10.56 -4.28 -13.91
C GLY A 154 -12.04 -3.99 -13.64
N GLU A 155 -12.97 -4.84 -14.12
CA GLU A 155 -14.40 -4.69 -13.82
C GLU A 155 -14.71 -4.95 -12.34
N ALA A 156 -14.15 -5.98 -11.73
CA ALA A 156 -14.33 -6.25 -10.30
C ALA A 156 -13.83 -5.06 -9.46
N GLU A 157 -12.62 -4.57 -9.74
CA GLU A 157 -12.03 -3.43 -9.03
C GLU A 157 -12.82 -2.14 -9.23
N PHE A 158 -13.36 -1.91 -10.44
CA PHE A 158 -14.22 -0.75 -10.71
C PHE A 158 -15.43 -0.73 -9.77
N TRP A 159 -16.17 -1.85 -9.67
CA TRP A 159 -17.36 -1.93 -8.82
C TRP A 159 -17.03 -1.86 -7.34
N PHE A 160 -15.99 -2.55 -6.89
CA PHE A 160 -15.53 -2.46 -5.50
C PHE A 160 -15.14 -1.03 -5.14
N ALA A 161 -14.38 -0.35 -5.99
CA ALA A 161 -13.97 1.03 -5.77
C ALA A 161 -15.16 2.00 -5.77
N LEU A 162 -16.09 1.85 -6.71
CA LEU A 162 -17.26 2.70 -6.80
C LEU A 162 -18.10 2.63 -5.52
N VAL A 163 -18.40 1.43 -5.04
CA VAL A 163 -19.25 1.23 -3.84
C VAL A 163 -18.61 1.88 -2.61
N LYS A 164 -17.31 1.65 -2.37
CA LYS A 164 -16.63 2.22 -1.20
C LYS A 164 -16.50 3.74 -1.26
N VAL A 165 -16.24 4.32 -2.45
CA VAL A 165 -16.17 5.78 -2.62
C VAL A 165 -17.52 6.42 -2.39
N VAL A 166 -18.58 5.89 -3.00
CA VAL A 166 -19.94 6.39 -2.82
C VAL A 166 -20.36 6.33 -1.35
N ALA A 167 -20.09 5.21 -0.67
CA ALA A 167 -20.42 5.03 0.73
C ALA A 167 -19.71 6.04 1.65
N ILE A 168 -18.40 6.28 1.45
CA ILE A 168 -17.64 7.26 2.25
C ILE A 168 -18.14 8.69 1.98
N VAL A 169 -18.34 9.04 0.71
CA VAL A 169 -18.86 10.38 0.35
C VAL A 169 -20.27 10.58 0.96
N ALA A 170 -21.14 9.59 0.84
CA ALA A 170 -22.47 9.66 1.45
C ALA A 170 -22.40 9.82 2.99
N MET A 171 -21.50 9.08 3.64
CA MET A 171 -21.28 9.20 5.08
C MET A 171 -20.75 10.59 5.47
N ILE A 172 -19.78 11.14 4.72
CA ILE A 172 -19.26 12.49 4.97
C ILE A 172 -20.37 13.54 4.81
N LEU A 173 -21.17 13.48 3.73
CA LEU A 173 -22.24 14.44 3.48
C LEU A 173 -23.36 14.33 4.52
N PHE A 174 -23.79 13.11 4.83
CA PHE A 174 -24.83 12.88 5.84
C PHE A 174 -24.35 13.32 7.23
N GLY A 175 -23.14 12.94 7.63
CA GLY A 175 -22.57 13.34 8.91
C GLY A 175 -22.33 14.85 9.00
N ALA A 176 -21.90 15.51 7.94
CA ALA A 176 -21.82 16.97 7.88
C ALA A 176 -23.22 17.61 8.05
N GLY A 177 -24.26 17.02 7.45
CA GLY A 177 -25.63 17.42 7.67
C GLY A 177 -26.08 17.27 9.13
N MET A 178 -25.69 16.19 9.80
CA MET A 178 -25.95 16.02 11.26
C MET A 178 -25.20 17.07 12.09
N ILE A 179 -23.96 17.36 11.77
CA ILE A 179 -23.11 18.31 12.52
C ILE A 179 -23.64 19.73 12.40
N VAL A 180 -24.03 20.16 11.18
CA VAL A 180 -24.37 21.55 10.88
C VAL A 180 -25.88 21.83 11.02
N PHE A 181 -26.70 20.91 10.55
CA PHE A 181 -28.18 21.13 10.47
C PHE A 181 -28.98 20.23 11.40
N GLY A 182 -28.35 19.30 12.13
CA GLY A 182 -29.07 18.35 12.99
C GLY A 182 -29.91 17.33 12.23
N ILE A 183 -29.57 17.02 10.97
CA ILE A 183 -30.28 16.02 10.17
C ILE A 183 -30.19 14.66 10.88
N GLY A 184 -31.35 14.02 11.13
CA GLY A 184 -31.41 12.78 11.90
C GLY A 184 -31.22 12.92 13.43
N ASN A 185 -31.09 14.14 13.93
CA ASN A 185 -30.96 14.47 15.36
C ASN A 185 -32.01 15.50 15.80
N ASN A 186 -33.28 15.32 15.37
CA ASN A 186 -34.41 16.20 15.69
C ASN A 186 -34.16 17.69 15.39
N GLY A 187 -33.34 18.00 14.37
CA GLY A 187 -33.01 19.39 14.00
C GLY A 187 -32.00 20.07 14.93
N VAL A 188 -31.43 19.34 15.90
CA VAL A 188 -30.41 19.87 16.82
C VAL A 188 -29.02 19.59 16.26
N PRO A 189 -28.20 20.62 15.88
CA PRO A 189 -26.84 20.43 15.41
C PRO A 189 -25.95 19.76 16.48
N ILE A 190 -25.20 18.73 16.08
CA ILE A 190 -24.28 18.03 16.99
C ILE A 190 -23.03 18.89 17.25
N GLY A 191 -22.58 19.64 16.25
CA GLY A 191 -21.39 20.48 16.36
C GLY A 191 -20.09 19.67 16.55
N TYR A 192 -19.11 20.29 17.22
CA TYR A 192 -17.80 19.70 17.46
C TYR A 192 -17.61 19.20 18.91
N HIS A 193 -18.66 19.17 19.71
CA HIS A 193 -18.59 18.87 21.14
C HIS A 193 -17.86 17.55 21.45
N ASN A 194 -18.10 16.48 20.67
CA ASN A 194 -17.49 15.18 20.87
C ASN A 194 -15.96 15.17 20.69
N LEU A 195 -15.38 16.15 19.99
CA LEU A 195 -13.93 16.27 19.86
C LEU A 195 -13.24 16.74 21.14
N VAL A 196 -13.98 17.35 22.07
CA VAL A 196 -13.41 17.95 23.29
C VAL A 196 -14.02 17.42 24.58
N ALA A 197 -15.22 16.80 24.53
CA ALA A 197 -16.00 16.40 25.71
C ALA A 197 -15.35 15.27 26.53
N HIS A 198 -14.65 14.34 25.91
CA HIS A 198 -14.17 13.11 26.55
C HIS A 198 -12.65 13.13 26.77
N GLY A 199 -12.17 14.03 27.61
CA GLY A 199 -10.75 14.20 27.92
C GLY A 199 -10.02 15.21 27.04
N GLY A 200 -10.75 16.02 26.28
CA GLY A 200 -10.21 17.03 25.38
C GLY A 200 -9.71 16.46 24.05
N PHE A 201 -9.17 17.34 23.20
CA PHE A 201 -8.67 16.95 21.88
C PHE A 201 -7.47 15.98 21.98
N PHE A 202 -6.56 16.18 22.94
CA PHE A 202 -5.45 15.29 23.24
C PHE A 202 -5.78 14.31 24.38
N ALA A 203 -6.92 13.66 24.32
CA ALA A 203 -7.45 12.79 25.37
C ALA A 203 -6.49 11.67 25.82
N LYS A 204 -5.56 11.23 24.98
CA LYS A 204 -4.51 10.24 25.26
C LYS A 204 -3.12 10.86 25.39
N GLY A 205 -3.07 12.20 25.51
CA GLY A 205 -1.81 12.94 25.56
C GLY A 205 -1.01 12.89 24.25
N VAL A 206 0.14 13.57 24.25
CA VAL A 206 1.05 13.60 23.10
C VAL A 206 1.64 12.22 22.81
N GLY A 207 1.91 11.41 23.84
CA GLY A 207 2.44 10.06 23.68
C GLY A 207 1.50 9.14 22.90
N GLY A 208 0.23 9.06 23.29
CA GLY A 208 -0.77 8.27 22.55
C GLY A 208 -0.97 8.77 21.13
N THR A 209 -0.99 10.10 20.95
CA THR A 209 -1.07 10.71 19.61
C THR A 209 0.12 10.28 18.73
N PHE A 210 1.34 10.30 19.29
CA PHE A 210 2.54 9.90 18.56
C PHE A 210 2.54 8.40 18.21
N LEU A 211 2.12 7.53 19.13
CA LEU A 211 2.10 6.08 18.90
C LEU A 211 1.12 5.65 17.81
N ALA A 212 0.03 6.39 17.59
CA ALA A 212 -0.95 6.09 16.56
C ALA A 212 -0.40 6.19 15.12
N ILE A 213 0.80 6.82 14.93
CA ILE A 213 1.43 7.02 13.62
C ILE A 213 1.66 5.70 12.87
N VAL A 214 1.85 4.58 13.57
CA VAL A 214 2.10 3.26 12.95
C VAL A 214 0.88 2.78 12.15
N MET A 215 -0.32 2.82 12.75
CA MET A 215 -1.55 2.43 12.05
C MET A 215 -1.96 3.44 10.98
N VAL A 216 -1.64 4.72 11.17
CA VAL A 216 -1.83 5.73 10.14
C VAL A 216 -0.90 5.45 8.95
N ALA A 217 0.35 5.07 9.19
CA ALA A 217 1.28 4.65 8.13
C ALA A 217 0.75 3.41 7.38
N PHE A 218 0.24 2.40 8.10
CA PHE A 218 -0.44 1.25 7.48
C PHE A 218 -1.58 1.68 6.56
N SER A 219 -2.38 2.66 7.00
CA SER A 219 -3.52 3.16 6.22
C SER A 219 -3.12 3.79 4.88
N PHE A 220 -1.90 4.30 4.76
CA PHE A 220 -1.38 4.93 3.55
C PHE A 220 -0.54 3.99 2.66
N GLY A 221 -0.44 2.72 3.02
CA GLY A 221 0.25 1.71 2.21
C GLY A 221 -0.34 1.58 0.81
N GLY A 222 0.52 1.37 -0.19
CA GLY A 222 0.12 1.25 -1.59
C GLY A 222 0.26 2.53 -2.42
N VAL A 223 0.50 3.69 -1.81
CA VAL A 223 0.71 4.95 -2.56
C VAL A 223 1.98 4.91 -3.42
N GLU A 224 2.99 4.16 -3.02
CA GLU A 224 4.23 3.92 -3.77
C GLU A 224 4.00 3.20 -5.11
N ASN A 225 2.88 2.47 -5.23
CA ASN A 225 2.50 1.77 -6.46
C ASN A 225 2.19 2.74 -7.63
N LEU A 226 1.93 4.02 -7.34
CA LEU A 226 1.84 5.06 -8.37
C LEU A 226 3.13 5.15 -9.21
N GLY A 227 4.29 4.92 -8.60
CA GLY A 227 5.55 4.89 -9.31
C GLY A 227 5.67 3.72 -10.28
N LEU A 228 5.08 2.56 -9.96
CA LEU A 228 5.04 1.41 -10.87
C LEU A 228 4.16 1.68 -12.08
N ALA A 229 3.00 2.33 -11.86
CA ALA A 229 2.10 2.74 -12.94
C ALA A 229 2.74 3.78 -13.89
N ALA A 230 3.68 4.58 -13.41
CA ALA A 230 4.42 5.53 -14.25
C ALA A 230 5.25 4.85 -15.34
N GLY A 231 5.87 3.70 -15.03
CA GLY A 231 6.66 2.93 -16.01
C GLY A 231 5.83 2.38 -17.18
N GLU A 232 4.50 2.31 -17.02
CA GLU A 232 3.54 1.82 -18.03
C GLU A 232 2.72 2.94 -18.68
N ALA A 233 2.90 4.20 -18.25
CA ALA A 233 2.12 5.34 -18.76
C ALA A 233 2.68 5.86 -20.09
N LYS A 234 1.79 6.17 -21.06
CA LYS A 234 2.19 6.75 -22.36
C LYS A 234 2.81 8.14 -22.23
N ASP A 235 2.34 8.95 -21.28
CA ASP A 235 2.83 10.30 -21.00
C ASP A 235 3.01 10.48 -19.50
N VAL A 236 4.20 10.13 -19.02
CA VAL A 236 4.57 10.21 -17.61
C VAL A 236 4.62 11.66 -17.12
N LYS A 237 5.07 12.60 -17.97
CA LYS A 237 5.27 14.02 -17.61
C LYS A 237 3.98 14.72 -17.21
N THR A 238 2.86 14.36 -17.83
CA THR A 238 1.55 14.95 -17.50
C THR A 238 0.75 14.09 -16.53
N THR A 239 0.88 12.76 -16.61
CA THR A 239 0.07 11.82 -15.82
C THR A 239 0.52 11.76 -14.37
N MET A 240 1.83 11.68 -14.10
CA MET A 240 2.37 11.57 -12.73
C MET A 240 2.05 12.77 -11.84
N PRO A 241 2.27 14.03 -12.27
CA PRO A 241 1.90 15.19 -11.46
C PRO A 241 0.42 15.22 -11.09
N LYS A 242 -0.46 14.90 -12.05
CA LYS A 242 -1.91 14.86 -11.82
C LYS A 242 -2.28 13.74 -10.83
N ALA A 243 -1.71 12.55 -10.98
CA ALA A 243 -1.95 11.42 -10.09
C ALA A 243 -1.52 11.74 -8.65
N ILE A 244 -0.31 12.27 -8.44
CA ILE A 244 0.22 12.62 -7.12
C ILE A 244 -0.64 13.68 -6.44
N ASN A 245 -0.93 14.78 -7.13
CA ASN A 245 -1.75 15.85 -6.56
C ASN A 245 -3.17 15.38 -6.22
N SER A 246 -3.77 14.56 -7.10
CA SER A 246 -5.12 14.04 -6.84
C SER A 246 -5.13 13.05 -5.67
N THR A 247 -4.07 12.25 -5.50
CA THR A 247 -3.96 11.32 -4.37
C THR A 247 -3.84 12.07 -3.05
N PHE A 248 -3.08 13.15 -2.99
CA PHE A 248 -2.98 13.97 -1.77
C PHE A 248 -4.34 14.48 -1.30
N TRP A 249 -5.14 15.07 -2.19
CA TRP A 249 -6.49 15.55 -1.85
C TRP A 249 -7.43 14.41 -1.45
N ARG A 250 -7.30 13.25 -2.10
CA ARG A 250 -8.07 12.05 -1.72
C ARG A 250 -7.72 11.58 -0.31
N LEU A 251 -6.44 11.53 0.03
CA LEU A 251 -6.00 11.17 1.39
C LEU A 251 -6.58 12.14 2.42
N LEU A 252 -6.55 13.45 2.18
CA LEU A 252 -7.15 14.42 3.10
C LEU A 252 -8.65 14.24 3.23
N ILE A 253 -9.40 14.15 2.13
CA ILE A 253 -10.85 14.07 2.16
C ILE A 253 -11.32 12.73 2.74
N PHE A 254 -10.78 11.61 2.25
CA PHE A 254 -11.29 10.30 2.64
C PHE A 254 -10.79 9.82 4.00
N TYR A 255 -9.62 10.28 4.46
CA TYR A 255 -9.11 9.92 5.78
C TYR A 255 -9.44 11.00 6.81
N VAL A 256 -8.88 12.21 6.66
CA VAL A 256 -9.10 13.26 7.66
C VAL A 256 -10.55 13.67 7.70
N GLY A 257 -11.21 13.88 6.55
CA GLY A 257 -12.61 14.26 6.45
C GLY A 257 -13.56 13.22 7.02
N ALA A 258 -13.41 11.95 6.62
CA ALA A 258 -14.28 10.87 7.10
C ALA A 258 -14.14 10.64 8.61
N ILE A 259 -12.90 10.62 9.13
CA ILE A 259 -12.64 10.41 10.56
C ILE A 259 -13.06 11.65 11.38
N ALA A 260 -12.91 12.86 10.84
CA ALA A 260 -13.39 14.07 11.50
C ALA A 260 -14.91 14.04 11.69
N VAL A 261 -15.65 13.72 10.63
CA VAL A 261 -17.11 13.57 10.69
C VAL A 261 -17.51 12.48 11.69
N LEU A 262 -16.85 11.33 11.64
CA LEU A 262 -17.11 10.22 12.56
C LEU A 262 -16.92 10.64 14.02
N LEU A 263 -15.80 11.30 14.35
CA LEU A 263 -15.48 11.73 15.71
C LEU A 263 -16.31 12.91 16.21
N MET A 264 -16.82 13.76 15.30
CA MET A 264 -17.78 14.81 15.66
C MET A 264 -19.15 14.23 15.99
N VAL A 265 -19.62 13.24 15.20
CA VAL A 265 -20.93 12.63 15.38
C VAL A 265 -20.96 11.68 16.58
N PHE A 266 -19.83 10.99 16.87
CA PHE A 266 -19.77 10.00 17.94
C PHE A 266 -18.60 10.22 18.88
N PRO A 267 -18.80 10.00 20.20
CA PRO A 267 -17.73 9.99 21.17
C PRO A 267 -16.69 8.89 20.83
N TRP A 268 -15.42 9.26 20.74
CA TRP A 268 -14.35 8.31 20.46
C TRP A 268 -14.27 7.15 21.48
N THR A 269 -14.72 7.38 22.71
CA THR A 269 -14.78 6.38 23.79
C THR A 269 -15.83 5.30 23.54
N SER A 270 -16.75 5.54 22.63
CA SER A 270 -17.82 4.61 22.33
C SER A 270 -17.45 3.58 21.26
N LEU A 271 -16.31 3.73 20.59
CA LEU A 271 -15.88 2.82 19.54
C LEU A 271 -15.32 1.51 20.10
N THR A 272 -15.64 0.39 19.45
CA THR A 272 -15.17 -0.93 19.85
C THR A 272 -13.72 -1.18 19.43
N SER A 273 -13.05 -2.17 20.05
CA SER A 273 -11.67 -2.52 19.69
C SER A 273 -11.57 -3.42 18.47
N LYS A 274 -12.63 -4.16 18.18
CA LYS A 274 -12.69 -5.14 17.11
C LYS A 274 -13.81 -4.74 16.15
N GLY A 275 -13.47 -4.35 14.92
CA GLY A 275 -14.42 -3.96 13.90
C GLY A 275 -14.16 -2.60 13.26
N SER A 276 -15.08 -2.18 12.42
CA SER A 276 -15.03 -0.88 11.77
C SER A 276 -15.71 0.19 12.61
N PRO A 277 -15.06 1.32 12.92
CA PRO A 277 -15.71 2.42 13.61
C PRO A 277 -16.90 2.98 12.81
N PHE A 278 -16.88 2.79 11.49
CA PHE A 278 -17.96 3.18 10.59
C PHE A 278 -19.21 2.30 10.78
N VAL A 279 -19.03 0.99 11.01
CA VAL A 279 -20.14 0.06 11.31
C VAL A 279 -20.68 0.29 12.72
N ASP A 280 -19.78 0.46 13.68
CA ASP A 280 -20.13 0.70 15.10
C ASP A 280 -21.07 1.90 15.26
N VAL A 281 -20.81 2.95 14.49
CA VAL A 281 -21.62 4.17 14.45
C VAL A 281 -23.06 3.84 14.10
N PHE A 282 -23.32 3.17 12.99
CA PHE A 282 -24.68 2.85 12.55
C PHE A 282 -25.37 1.82 13.46
N THR A 283 -24.61 0.91 14.06
CA THR A 283 -25.15 -0.03 15.06
C THR A 283 -25.68 0.72 16.29
N LYS A 284 -24.97 1.75 16.76
CA LYS A 284 -25.34 2.53 17.95
C LYS A 284 -26.49 3.49 17.72
N ILE A 285 -26.68 3.99 16.48
CA ILE A 285 -27.85 4.80 16.13
C ILE A 285 -29.11 3.93 16.16
N GLY A 286 -29.00 2.60 16.22
CA GLY A 286 -30.17 1.71 16.19
C GLY A 286 -30.75 1.53 14.79
N ILE A 287 -29.94 1.69 13.74
CA ILE A 287 -30.33 1.44 12.35
C ILE A 287 -29.61 0.18 11.83
N PRO A 288 -30.13 -1.05 12.11
CA PRO A 288 -29.45 -2.29 11.76
C PRO A 288 -29.20 -2.45 10.26
N ALA A 289 -30.12 -1.95 9.42
CA ALA A 289 -29.97 -1.99 7.96
C ALA A 289 -28.77 -1.16 7.50
N ALA A 290 -28.56 0.04 8.06
CA ALA A 290 -27.43 0.89 7.72
C ALA A 290 -26.10 0.29 8.21
N ALA A 291 -26.06 -0.32 9.39
CA ALA A 291 -24.90 -1.05 9.89
C ALA A 291 -24.54 -2.23 8.99
N SER A 292 -25.52 -3.02 8.55
CA SER A 292 -25.31 -4.13 7.62
C SER A 292 -24.84 -3.67 6.24
N ILE A 293 -25.39 -2.59 5.70
CA ILE A 293 -24.94 -2.00 4.44
C ILE A 293 -23.48 -1.53 4.57
N MET A 294 -23.15 -0.81 5.64
CA MET A 294 -21.79 -0.34 5.87
C MET A 294 -20.82 -1.50 6.05
N ASN A 295 -21.21 -2.56 6.75
CA ASN A 295 -20.39 -3.76 6.91
C ASN A 295 -20.11 -4.45 5.55
N LEU A 296 -21.12 -4.53 4.67
CA LEU A 296 -20.94 -5.01 3.30
C LEU A 296 -19.98 -4.13 2.50
N VAL A 297 -20.09 -2.80 2.61
CA VAL A 297 -19.16 -1.86 1.97
C VAL A 297 -17.72 -2.10 2.41
N VAL A 298 -17.51 -2.33 3.71
CA VAL A 298 -16.19 -2.58 4.27
C VAL A 298 -15.63 -3.92 3.79
N ILE A 299 -16.46 -4.97 3.72
CA ILE A 299 -16.08 -6.26 3.11
C ILE A 299 -15.64 -6.06 1.65
N MET A 300 -16.40 -5.30 0.86
CA MET A 300 -16.03 -4.99 -0.52
C MET A 300 -14.72 -4.20 -0.60
N ALA A 301 -14.45 -3.32 0.37
CA ALA A 301 -13.18 -2.59 0.43
C ALA A 301 -11.99 -3.52 0.69
N VAL A 302 -12.13 -4.50 1.57
CA VAL A 302 -11.09 -5.52 1.82
C VAL A 302 -10.90 -6.40 0.60
N LEU A 303 -11.97 -6.89 -0.02
CA LEU A 303 -11.89 -7.69 -1.24
C LEU A 303 -11.20 -6.94 -2.39
N SER A 304 -11.46 -5.63 -2.52
CA SER A 304 -10.74 -4.77 -3.45
C SER A 304 -9.24 -4.70 -3.13
N ALA A 305 -8.85 -4.53 -1.85
CA ALA A 305 -7.45 -4.50 -1.46
C ALA A 305 -6.73 -5.82 -1.77
N VAL A 306 -7.36 -6.96 -1.46
CA VAL A 306 -6.86 -8.30 -1.80
C VAL A 306 -6.74 -8.47 -3.32
N ASN A 307 -7.77 -8.06 -4.09
CA ASN A 307 -7.77 -8.12 -5.55
C ASN A 307 -6.62 -7.30 -6.17
N ALA A 308 -6.44 -6.05 -5.72
CA ALA A 308 -5.35 -5.18 -6.15
C ALA A 308 -3.97 -5.75 -5.77
N SER A 309 -3.85 -6.38 -4.59
CA SER A 309 -2.62 -7.04 -4.14
C SER A 309 -2.23 -8.20 -5.04
N VAL A 310 -3.18 -9.06 -5.45
CA VAL A 310 -2.92 -10.16 -6.41
C VAL A 310 -2.42 -9.60 -7.73
N PHE A 311 -3.10 -8.58 -8.25
CA PHE A 311 -2.75 -7.95 -9.52
C PHE A 311 -1.35 -7.33 -9.49
N THR A 312 -1.06 -6.47 -8.52
CA THR A 312 0.20 -5.72 -8.42
C THR A 312 1.38 -6.64 -8.13
N ASN A 313 1.26 -7.53 -7.15
CA ASN A 313 2.37 -8.38 -6.75
C ASN A 313 2.71 -9.46 -7.78
N SER A 314 1.73 -9.99 -8.51
CA SER A 314 2.01 -10.92 -9.60
C SER A 314 2.87 -10.28 -10.72
N ARG A 315 2.65 -9.01 -11.01
CA ARG A 315 3.46 -8.24 -11.96
C ARG A 315 4.82 -7.88 -11.40
N THR A 316 4.90 -7.57 -10.13
CA THR A 316 6.19 -7.33 -9.45
C THR A 316 7.08 -8.58 -9.53
N PHE A 317 6.56 -9.77 -9.20
CA PHE A 317 7.34 -11.01 -9.29
C PHE A 317 7.68 -11.40 -10.73
N TYR A 318 6.77 -11.17 -11.67
CA TYR A 318 7.04 -11.32 -13.09
C TYR A 318 8.22 -10.43 -13.52
N ASN A 319 8.20 -9.13 -13.19
CA ASN A 319 9.26 -8.19 -13.51
C ASN A 319 10.59 -8.53 -12.83
N LEU A 320 10.57 -8.95 -11.57
CA LEU A 320 11.79 -9.41 -10.88
C LEU A 320 12.43 -10.61 -11.60
N SER A 321 11.61 -11.52 -12.12
CA SER A 321 12.09 -12.66 -12.90
C SER A 321 12.72 -12.22 -14.22
N LEU A 322 12.12 -11.27 -14.95
CA LEU A 322 12.70 -10.71 -16.17
C LEU A 322 14.03 -9.99 -15.91
N GLN A 323 14.17 -9.35 -14.75
CA GLN A 323 15.41 -8.71 -14.29
C GLN A 323 16.44 -9.70 -13.74
N LYS A 324 16.18 -11.01 -13.80
CA LYS A 324 17.00 -12.10 -13.22
C LYS A 324 17.18 -12.03 -11.70
N ASN A 325 16.38 -11.23 -11.00
CA ASN A 325 16.38 -11.09 -9.54
C ASN A 325 15.43 -12.07 -8.83
N ALA A 326 14.69 -12.88 -9.57
CA ALA A 326 13.82 -13.96 -9.10
C ALA A 326 13.89 -15.15 -10.07
N PRO A 327 13.43 -16.35 -9.64
CA PRO A 327 13.46 -17.54 -10.49
C PRO A 327 12.77 -17.34 -11.84
N SER A 328 13.37 -17.84 -12.92
CA SER A 328 12.90 -17.65 -14.30
C SER A 328 11.51 -18.20 -14.58
N PHE A 329 11.06 -19.21 -13.80
CA PHE A 329 9.71 -19.75 -13.97
C PHE A 329 8.59 -18.75 -13.71
N LEU A 330 8.84 -17.68 -12.95
CA LEU A 330 7.87 -16.60 -12.67
C LEU A 330 7.69 -15.64 -13.85
N GLY A 331 8.66 -15.59 -14.78
CA GLY A 331 8.63 -14.78 -15.99
C GLY A 331 7.84 -15.38 -17.15
N VAL A 332 6.94 -16.34 -16.88
CA VAL A 332 6.14 -17.03 -17.91
C VAL A 332 4.72 -16.52 -17.94
N VAL A 333 4.24 -16.13 -19.13
CA VAL A 333 2.84 -15.77 -19.38
C VAL A 333 2.09 -16.90 -20.08
N ASN A 334 0.78 -16.98 -19.87
CA ASN A 334 -0.09 -17.91 -20.59
C ASN A 334 -0.52 -17.33 -21.96
N HIS A 335 -1.32 -18.11 -22.73
CA HIS A 335 -1.87 -17.69 -24.04
C HIS A 335 -2.71 -16.41 -23.98
N ARG A 336 -3.22 -16.02 -22.82
CA ARG A 336 -3.96 -14.76 -22.59
C ARG A 336 -3.04 -13.61 -22.14
N LYS A 337 -1.73 -13.79 -22.21
CA LYS A 337 -0.72 -12.84 -21.75
C LYS A 337 -0.86 -12.46 -20.26
N VAL A 338 -1.26 -13.42 -19.42
CA VAL A 338 -1.38 -13.29 -17.94
C VAL A 338 -0.22 -14.03 -17.29
N PRO A 339 0.48 -13.45 -16.30
CA PRO A 339 1.62 -14.09 -15.61
C PRO A 339 1.12 -15.12 -14.60
N HIS A 340 0.56 -16.23 -15.09
CA HIS A 340 -0.17 -17.23 -14.32
C HIS A 340 0.67 -17.88 -13.20
N ARG A 341 1.98 -18.10 -13.44
CA ARG A 341 2.88 -18.67 -12.42
C ARG A 341 3.19 -17.69 -11.30
N ALA A 342 3.33 -16.41 -11.63
CA ALA A 342 3.46 -15.36 -10.63
C ALA A 342 2.17 -15.18 -9.82
N ILE A 343 0.97 -15.28 -10.46
CA ILE A 343 -0.31 -15.30 -9.76
C ILE A 343 -0.40 -16.50 -8.81
N LEU A 344 0.05 -17.68 -9.23
CA LEU A 344 0.05 -18.87 -8.37
C LEU A 344 0.98 -18.70 -7.15
N MET A 345 2.15 -18.05 -7.33
CA MET A 345 3.04 -17.72 -6.21
C MET A 345 2.37 -16.74 -5.25
N VAL A 346 1.71 -15.69 -5.76
CA VAL A 346 0.94 -14.73 -4.94
C VAL A 346 -0.15 -15.45 -4.17
N PHE A 347 -0.91 -16.34 -4.82
CA PHE A 347 -1.94 -17.13 -4.19
C PHE A 347 -1.38 -18.02 -3.07
N ALA A 348 -0.28 -18.72 -3.31
CA ALA A 348 0.37 -19.54 -2.28
C ALA A 348 0.83 -18.70 -1.08
N THR A 349 1.37 -17.50 -1.33
CA THR A 349 1.77 -16.55 -0.29
C THR A 349 0.57 -16.07 0.53
N MET A 350 -0.54 -15.72 -0.13
CA MET A 350 -1.78 -15.32 0.55
C MET A 350 -2.38 -16.46 1.36
N PHE A 351 -2.29 -17.71 0.84
CA PHE A 351 -2.76 -18.88 1.55
C PHE A 351 -1.93 -19.16 2.82
N ALA A 352 -0.62 -18.84 2.80
CA ALA A 352 0.18 -18.82 4.02
C ALA A 352 -0.36 -17.78 5.02
N GLY A 353 -0.84 -16.61 4.56
CA GLY A 353 -1.56 -15.64 5.39
C GLY A 353 -2.85 -16.20 6.00
N VAL A 354 -3.61 -17.01 5.26
CA VAL A 354 -4.79 -17.76 5.80
C VAL A 354 -4.36 -18.69 6.93
N LEU A 355 -3.27 -19.45 6.73
CA LEU A 355 -2.73 -20.36 7.75
C LEU A 355 -2.29 -19.60 9.01
N LEU A 356 -1.67 -18.43 8.85
CA LEU A 356 -1.29 -17.58 9.98
C LEU A 356 -2.53 -17.10 10.77
N ASN A 357 -3.62 -16.78 10.09
CA ASN A 357 -4.89 -16.45 10.72
C ASN A 357 -5.54 -17.64 11.46
N TYR A 358 -5.27 -18.86 11.02
CA TYR A 358 -5.69 -20.08 11.75
C TYR A 358 -4.89 -20.26 13.05
N ILE A 359 -3.56 -20.00 13.00
CA ILE A 359 -2.66 -20.23 14.14
C ILE A 359 -2.76 -19.10 15.17
N MET A 360 -2.93 -17.83 14.73
CA MET A 360 -2.85 -16.63 15.57
C MET A 360 -4.01 -15.65 15.30
N PRO A 361 -5.27 -16.05 15.45
CA PRO A 361 -6.41 -15.24 15.00
C PRO A 361 -6.56 -13.90 15.74
N GLU A 362 -6.20 -13.84 17.03
CA GLU A 362 -6.40 -12.63 17.86
C GLU A 362 -5.34 -11.57 17.68
N GLN A 363 -4.11 -11.95 17.37
CA GLN A 363 -2.93 -11.06 17.28
C GLN A 363 -2.53 -10.76 15.83
N ALA A 364 -3.18 -11.42 14.87
CA ALA A 364 -2.77 -11.39 13.47
C ALA A 364 -2.79 -9.96 12.90
N PHE A 365 -3.83 -9.18 13.20
CA PHE A 365 -3.96 -7.86 12.61
C PHE A 365 -2.85 -6.90 13.05
N GLU A 366 -2.60 -6.75 14.36
CA GLU A 366 -1.60 -5.83 14.90
C GLU A 366 -0.18 -6.25 14.50
N LEU A 367 0.14 -7.54 14.61
CA LEU A 367 1.46 -8.05 14.23
C LEU A 367 1.72 -7.86 12.73
N PHE A 368 0.79 -8.31 11.89
CA PHE A 368 1.04 -8.29 10.45
C PHE A 368 0.89 -6.89 9.85
N SER A 369 0.03 -6.03 10.39
CA SER A 369 0.00 -4.61 9.98
C SER A 369 1.33 -3.92 10.31
N SER A 370 1.96 -4.21 11.46
CA SER A 370 3.27 -3.63 11.80
C SER A 370 4.42 -4.17 10.95
N VAL A 371 4.40 -5.46 10.56
CA VAL A 371 5.35 -6.01 9.57
C VAL A 371 5.16 -5.36 8.19
N THR A 372 3.91 -5.14 7.79
CA THR A 372 3.58 -4.39 6.56
C THR A 372 4.16 -2.98 6.60
N VAL A 373 3.97 -2.27 7.73
CA VAL A 373 4.51 -0.91 7.91
C VAL A 373 6.03 -0.89 7.82
N PHE A 374 6.72 -1.89 8.38
CA PHE A 374 8.17 -1.99 8.22
C PHE A 374 8.59 -2.04 6.74
N ALA A 375 7.93 -2.88 5.93
CA ALA A 375 8.23 -2.98 4.50
C ALA A 375 7.94 -1.66 3.77
N LEU A 376 6.84 -0.95 4.11
CA LEU A 376 6.51 0.37 3.60
C LEU A 376 7.57 1.42 3.94
N VAL A 377 7.99 1.45 5.20
CA VAL A 377 9.00 2.40 5.69
C VAL A 377 10.34 2.18 4.98
N CYS A 378 10.72 0.93 4.70
CA CYS A 378 11.91 0.62 3.89
C CYS A 378 11.77 1.17 2.46
N ALA A 379 10.61 1.00 1.83
CA ALA A 379 10.34 1.51 0.49
C ALA A 379 10.34 3.05 0.47
N TRP A 380 9.60 3.70 1.38
CA TRP A 380 9.54 5.16 1.46
C TRP A 380 10.89 5.80 1.80
N GLY A 381 11.62 5.22 2.75
CA GLY A 381 12.98 5.66 3.09
C GLY A 381 13.92 5.58 1.89
N SER A 382 13.89 4.46 1.14
CA SER A 382 14.70 4.30 -0.06
C SER A 382 14.29 5.24 -1.19
N ILE A 383 13.00 5.55 -1.37
CA ILE A 383 12.54 6.57 -2.32
C ILE A 383 13.17 7.93 -1.99
N VAL A 384 13.07 8.36 -0.74
CA VAL A 384 13.56 9.68 -0.31
C VAL A 384 15.08 9.77 -0.38
N ILE A 385 15.80 8.71 0.03
CA ILE A 385 17.27 8.65 -0.06
C ILE A 385 17.74 8.62 -1.51
N SER A 386 17.08 7.85 -2.38
CA SER A 386 17.37 7.82 -3.82
C SER A 386 17.18 9.20 -4.44
N HIS A 387 16.08 9.91 -4.10
CA HIS A 387 15.82 11.25 -4.57
C HIS A 387 16.87 12.27 -4.13
N LEU A 388 17.32 12.21 -2.85
CA LEU A 388 18.42 13.09 -2.38
C LEU A 388 19.69 12.89 -3.21
N ARG A 389 20.04 11.63 -3.54
CA ARG A 389 21.23 11.30 -4.35
C ARG A 389 21.03 11.67 -5.82
N PHE A 390 19.83 11.42 -6.38
CA PHE A 390 19.45 11.86 -7.72
C PHE A 390 19.62 13.36 -7.87
N ARG A 391 19.07 14.17 -6.97
CA ARG A 391 19.17 15.63 -7.01
C ARG A 391 20.60 16.11 -6.88
N ARG A 392 21.40 15.52 -5.99
CA ARG A 392 22.84 15.83 -5.88
C ARG A 392 23.60 15.53 -7.17
N ALA A 393 23.27 14.42 -7.84
CA ALA A 393 23.88 14.10 -9.13
C ALA A 393 23.48 15.13 -10.20
N ARG A 394 22.21 15.51 -10.30
CA ARG A 394 21.73 16.55 -11.24
C ARG A 394 22.35 17.92 -10.97
N MET A 395 22.53 18.32 -9.71
CA MET A 395 23.23 19.57 -9.35
C MET A 395 24.71 19.54 -9.76
N ARG A 396 25.42 18.43 -9.57
CA ARG A 396 26.82 18.30 -10.01
C ARG A 396 26.97 18.40 -11.53
N ASN A 397 26.00 17.92 -12.28
CA ASN A 397 26.01 17.94 -13.73
C ASN A 397 25.49 19.26 -14.33
N GLY A 398 25.05 20.22 -13.50
CA GLY A 398 24.46 21.49 -13.97
C GLY A 398 23.07 21.36 -14.59
N ASP A 399 22.37 20.23 -14.37
CA ASP A 399 21.06 19.92 -14.96
C ASP A 399 19.90 20.11 -13.99
N ALA A 400 20.15 20.59 -12.78
CA ALA A 400 19.12 20.75 -11.75
C ALA A 400 17.97 21.68 -12.19
N ASP A 401 18.29 22.69 -13.01
CA ASP A 401 17.31 23.66 -13.51
C ASP A 401 16.43 23.12 -14.64
N LYS A 402 16.79 22.01 -15.25
CA LYS A 402 16.04 21.36 -16.33
C LYS A 402 14.94 20.43 -15.82
N ILE A 403 14.90 20.13 -14.51
CA ILE A 403 13.91 19.22 -13.91
C ILE A 403 12.52 19.84 -14.04
N ALA A 404 11.61 19.15 -14.74
CA ALA A 404 10.28 19.63 -15.06
C ALA A 404 9.32 19.60 -13.87
N TYR A 405 9.38 18.52 -13.05
CA TYR A 405 8.47 18.31 -11.92
C TYR A 405 9.22 18.31 -10.60
N ARG A 406 9.61 19.48 -10.11
CA ARG A 406 10.45 19.62 -8.92
C ARG A 406 9.70 19.35 -7.61
N MET A 407 10.34 18.67 -6.67
CA MET A 407 9.89 18.54 -5.29
C MET A 407 9.96 19.91 -4.59
N PRO A 408 8.86 20.38 -3.98
CA PRO A 408 8.87 21.67 -3.28
C PRO A 408 9.72 21.59 -2.02
N PHE A 409 10.31 22.71 -1.62
CA PHE A 409 11.10 22.87 -0.38
C PHE A 409 12.29 21.89 -0.25
N TYR A 410 12.85 21.41 -1.37
CA TYR A 410 14.07 20.61 -1.34
C TYR A 410 15.24 21.40 -0.69
N PRO A 411 16.05 20.79 0.21
CA PRO A 411 16.02 19.41 0.70
C PRO A 411 15.18 19.18 1.96
N TYR A 412 14.56 20.24 2.53
CA TYR A 412 13.86 20.16 3.82
C TYR A 412 12.66 19.20 3.79
N SER A 413 11.93 19.15 2.68
CA SER A 413 10.84 18.21 2.49
C SER A 413 11.31 16.74 2.51
N ASN A 414 12.52 16.46 2.01
CA ASN A 414 13.12 15.13 2.13
C ASN A 414 13.44 14.79 3.61
N TYR A 415 14.00 15.75 4.35
CA TYR A 415 14.33 15.52 5.75
C TYR A 415 13.06 15.33 6.61
N LEU A 416 11.99 16.07 6.31
CA LEU A 416 10.70 15.88 6.98
C LEU A 416 10.12 14.48 6.69
N ALA A 417 10.17 14.01 5.45
CA ALA A 417 9.74 12.67 5.09
C ALA A 417 10.59 11.59 5.78
N LEU A 418 11.92 11.76 5.88
CA LEU A 418 12.80 10.84 6.62
C LEU A 418 12.55 10.87 8.12
N LEU A 419 12.24 12.04 8.69
CA LEU A 419 11.86 12.17 10.10
C LEU A 419 10.56 11.41 10.38
N PHE A 420 9.57 11.52 9.49
CA PHE A 420 8.34 10.74 9.59
C PHE A 420 8.62 9.22 9.55
N VAL A 421 9.42 8.75 8.59
CA VAL A 421 9.85 7.35 8.48
C VAL A 421 10.56 6.88 9.77
N ALA A 422 11.48 7.69 10.30
CA ALA A 422 12.17 7.38 11.57
C ALA A 422 11.21 7.34 12.75
N ALA A 423 10.26 8.29 12.83
CA ALA A 423 9.24 8.32 13.88
C ALA A 423 8.38 7.05 13.88
N VAL A 424 7.95 6.58 12.71
CA VAL A 424 7.20 5.32 12.59
C VAL A 424 8.02 4.14 13.12
N MET A 425 9.30 4.03 12.75
CA MET A 425 10.19 2.96 13.24
C MET A 425 10.39 3.01 14.75
N ILE A 426 10.56 4.21 15.31
CA ILE A 426 10.69 4.40 16.77
C ILE A 426 9.40 3.94 17.46
N CYS A 427 8.23 4.29 16.93
CA CYS A 427 6.95 3.88 17.52
C CYS A 427 6.76 2.35 17.50
N ILE A 428 7.14 1.67 16.41
CA ILE A 428 7.12 0.19 16.36
C ILE A 428 8.02 -0.40 17.46
N ALA A 429 9.18 0.20 17.71
CA ALA A 429 10.11 -0.27 18.77
C ALA A 429 9.59 -0.03 20.19
N ILE A 430 8.82 1.04 20.41
CA ILE A 430 8.27 1.40 21.72
C ILE A 430 7.04 0.55 22.06
N LEU A 431 6.16 0.28 21.08
CA LEU A 431 4.90 -0.46 21.28
C LEU A 431 5.18 -1.95 21.54
N PRO A 432 4.83 -2.49 22.76
CA PRO A 432 5.12 -3.88 23.10
C PRO A 432 4.53 -4.88 22.10
N ASP A 433 3.27 -4.68 21.69
CA ASP A 433 2.52 -5.57 20.81
C ASP A 433 3.08 -5.59 19.37
N MET A 434 3.88 -4.58 19.02
CA MET A 434 4.46 -4.45 17.66
C MET A 434 5.96 -4.80 17.62
N ARG A 435 6.64 -4.95 18.75
CA ARG A 435 8.10 -5.25 18.79
C ARG A 435 8.47 -6.54 18.08
N MET A 436 7.59 -7.55 18.09
CA MET A 436 7.84 -8.82 17.40
C MET A 436 8.03 -8.60 15.90
N SER A 437 7.36 -7.59 15.33
CA SER A 437 7.53 -7.25 13.91
C SER A 437 8.95 -6.83 13.55
N LEU A 438 9.71 -6.22 14.47
CA LEU A 438 11.12 -5.87 14.25
C LEU A 438 11.99 -7.13 14.17
N ILE A 439 11.71 -8.14 15.00
CA ILE A 439 12.42 -9.42 14.95
C ILE A 439 12.13 -10.14 13.63
N VAL A 440 10.86 -10.24 13.27
CA VAL A 440 10.43 -10.83 11.98
C VAL A 440 11.09 -10.11 10.81
N SER A 441 11.10 -8.78 10.85
CA SER A 441 11.69 -7.94 9.81
C SER A 441 13.22 -8.06 9.74
N ALA A 442 13.89 -8.14 10.90
CA ALA A 442 15.34 -8.35 10.95
C ALA A 442 15.74 -9.72 10.38
N VAL A 443 14.99 -10.77 10.73
CA VAL A 443 15.18 -12.12 10.17
C VAL A 443 14.95 -12.09 8.66
N TRP A 444 13.90 -11.40 8.20
CA TRP A 444 13.62 -11.23 6.77
C TRP A 444 14.77 -10.54 6.03
N VAL A 445 15.25 -9.40 6.53
CA VAL A 445 16.39 -8.69 5.92
C VAL A 445 17.64 -9.56 5.89
N GLY A 446 17.89 -10.34 6.95
CA GLY A 446 18.98 -11.30 7.00
C GLY A 446 18.87 -12.40 5.93
N MET A 447 17.68 -12.99 5.76
CA MET A 447 17.41 -13.98 4.70
C MET A 447 17.62 -13.37 3.31
N VAL A 448 17.09 -12.18 3.06
CA VAL A 448 17.27 -11.48 1.77
C VAL A 448 18.74 -11.14 1.52
N PHE A 449 19.50 -10.76 2.56
CA PHE A 449 20.93 -10.53 2.43
C PHE A 449 21.70 -11.79 2.06
N ILE A 450 21.40 -12.93 2.68
CA ILE A 450 21.99 -14.22 2.33
C ILE A 450 21.65 -14.59 0.89
N ALA A 451 20.37 -14.47 0.50
CA ALA A 451 19.93 -14.72 -0.87
C ALA A 451 20.64 -13.82 -1.89
N TYR A 452 20.83 -12.54 -1.57
CA TYR A 452 21.61 -11.60 -2.39
C TYR A 452 23.06 -12.04 -2.57
N ARG A 453 23.71 -12.48 -1.49
CA ARG A 453 25.11 -12.96 -1.53
C ARG A 453 25.27 -14.23 -2.39
N ILE A 454 24.32 -15.15 -2.31
CA ILE A 454 24.28 -16.35 -3.15
C ILE A 454 24.05 -15.96 -4.61
N HIS A 455 23.09 -15.09 -4.87
CA HIS A 455 22.74 -14.61 -6.21
C HIS A 455 23.94 -13.94 -6.91
N THR A 456 24.62 -13.01 -6.25
CA THR A 456 25.77 -12.31 -6.80
C THR A 456 26.96 -13.23 -7.06
N ARG A 457 27.20 -14.26 -6.23
CA ARG A 457 28.23 -15.26 -6.49
C ARG A 457 27.94 -16.06 -7.75
N HIS A 458 26.70 -16.44 -7.98
CA HIS A 458 26.31 -17.16 -9.20
C HIS A 458 26.42 -16.31 -10.46
N GLU A 459 26.09 -15.01 -10.40
CA GLU A 459 26.30 -14.08 -11.52
C GLU A 459 27.78 -14.01 -11.88
N THR A 460 28.65 -13.73 -10.91
CA THR A 460 30.12 -13.62 -11.14
C THR A 460 30.71 -14.91 -11.70
N ALA A 461 30.30 -16.08 -11.21
CA ALA A 461 30.78 -17.37 -11.72
C ALA A 461 30.31 -17.63 -13.17
N ARG A 462 29.10 -17.16 -13.52
CA ARG A 462 28.54 -17.32 -14.87
C ARG A 462 29.20 -16.38 -15.88
N ASP A 463 29.44 -15.13 -15.48
CA ASP A 463 30.15 -14.14 -16.30
C ASP A 463 31.59 -14.55 -16.54
N GLY A 464 32.30 -15.04 -15.52
CA GLY A 464 33.65 -15.58 -15.65
C GLY A 464 33.72 -16.83 -16.54
N ALA A 465 32.71 -17.71 -16.49
CA ALA A 465 32.64 -18.88 -17.40
C ALA A 465 32.33 -18.47 -18.85
N HIS A 466 31.55 -17.40 -19.05
CA HIS A 466 31.24 -16.89 -20.38
C HIS A 466 32.45 -16.18 -21.01
N ASP A 467 33.23 -15.44 -20.24
CA ASP A 467 34.47 -14.80 -20.68
C ASP A 467 35.58 -15.82 -20.95
N ALA A 468 35.67 -16.89 -20.15
CA ALA A 468 36.60 -18.00 -20.38
C ALA A 468 36.23 -18.86 -21.61
N ALA A 469 34.96 -18.85 -22.04
CA ALA A 469 34.49 -19.57 -23.24
C ALA A 469 34.58 -18.73 -24.53
N ARG A 470 34.94 -17.45 -24.46
CA ARG A 470 35.20 -16.62 -25.64
C ARG A 470 36.61 -16.98 -26.17
N ASP A 471 36.63 -17.52 -27.39
CA ASP A 471 37.87 -17.80 -28.11
C ASP A 471 38.64 -16.47 -28.34
N PRO A 472 39.96 -16.39 -28.05
CA PRO A 472 40.75 -15.18 -28.31
C PRO A 472 40.73 -14.71 -29.78
N LYS A 473 40.22 -15.52 -30.72
CA LYS A 473 40.08 -15.21 -32.14
C LYS A 473 38.87 -14.33 -32.50
N ASP A 474 37.96 -14.10 -31.58
CA ASP A 474 36.71 -13.32 -31.84
C ASP A 474 36.83 -11.84 -31.41
N VAL A 475 38.01 -11.34 -31.10
CA VAL A 475 38.26 -9.92 -30.83
C VAL A 475 38.54 -9.22 -32.17
N PRO A 476 37.67 -8.34 -32.68
CA PRO A 476 37.99 -7.55 -33.88
C PRO A 476 39.17 -6.64 -33.59
N ALA A 477 40.14 -6.64 -34.54
CA ALA A 477 41.36 -5.86 -34.52
C ALA A 477 41.10 -4.36 -34.59
#